data_526a0e10a16758c86e0e67ac703061b9
#
_entry.id   526a0e10a16758c86e0e67ac703061b9
#
_cell.length_a   1.000
_cell.length_b   1.000
_cell.length_c   1.000
_cell.angle_alpha   90.00
_cell.angle_beta   90.00
_cell.angle_gamma   90.00
#
_symmetry.space_group_name_H-M   'P 1'
#
loop_
_entity.id
_entity.type
_entity.pdbx_description
1 polymer ?
#
loop_
_entity_poly.entity_id
_entity_poly.type
_entity_poly.pdbx_seq_one_letter_code
_entity_poly.pdbx_strand_id
1 'polypeptide(L)'
;VHGCYHTFAKLVAENWNPKNEFLVQVGDLISKGPHTAKCVKYAKKLQKKYPFQVFILKGNHEDLYLKYHDTPKKSQSVDRSRKDFIRHDMNLKKVNMWLQNLPYKWETPYMLITHAGISESVKNPYSYTNPRGVIHNRSSLRNIGKIQVFGHMIQGNGKVDYSELANAWCIDTGAWLGKKLTALRLSYEGSVLE
;
A
#
# COMPACT_ATOMS: atom_id res chain seq x y z
N VAL A 1 0.67 0.22 -6.02
CA VAL A 1 1.77 0.85 -6.81
C VAL A 1 2.57 -0.19 -7.57
N HIS A 2 3.05 -1.22 -6.90
CA HIS A 2 3.74 -2.36 -7.53
C HIS A 2 4.87 -1.97 -8.50
N GLY A 3 5.78 -1.09 -8.11
CA GLY A 3 6.91 -0.71 -8.98
C GLY A 3 6.55 0.22 -10.15
N CYS A 4 5.36 0.77 -10.22
CA CYS A 4 4.94 1.76 -11.23
C CYS A 4 5.43 3.17 -10.84
N TYR A 5 6.75 3.36 -10.79
CA TYR A 5 7.39 4.57 -10.26
C TYR A 5 6.94 5.86 -10.96
N HIS A 6 6.94 5.90 -12.29
CA HIS A 6 6.66 7.13 -13.03
C HIS A 6 5.22 7.61 -12.76
N THR A 7 4.26 6.68 -12.77
CA THR A 7 2.86 6.97 -12.46
C THR A 7 2.69 7.43 -11.00
N PHE A 8 3.38 6.75 -10.06
CA PHE A 8 3.33 7.11 -8.65
C PHE A 8 3.92 8.49 -8.39
N ALA A 9 5.10 8.78 -8.94
CA ALA A 9 5.76 10.07 -8.76
C ALA A 9 4.95 11.21 -9.39
N LYS A 10 4.36 10.99 -10.58
CA LYS A 10 3.50 11.95 -11.25
C LYS A 10 2.23 12.23 -10.42
N LEU A 11 1.52 11.18 -10.01
CA LEU A 11 0.29 11.29 -9.20
C LEU A 11 0.52 12.14 -7.94
N VAL A 12 1.60 11.85 -7.20
CA VAL A 12 1.94 12.59 -5.98
C VAL A 12 2.33 14.03 -6.29
N ALA A 13 3.13 14.28 -7.32
CA ALA A 13 3.59 15.62 -7.66
C ALA A 13 2.45 16.54 -8.11
N GLU A 14 1.47 16.01 -8.81
CA GLU A 14 0.36 16.80 -9.39
C GLU A 14 -0.80 16.99 -8.41
N ASN A 15 -0.99 16.10 -7.43
CA ASN A 15 -2.22 16.05 -6.64
C ASN A 15 -2.04 16.20 -5.13
N TRP A 16 -0.82 16.11 -4.59
CA TRP A 16 -0.60 16.17 -3.15
C TRP A 16 0.01 17.51 -2.70
N ASN A 17 -0.62 18.13 -1.72
CA ASN A 17 -0.14 19.35 -1.09
C ASN A 17 0.42 19.08 0.33
N PRO A 18 1.76 19.05 0.50
CA PRO A 18 2.39 18.71 1.78
C PRO A 18 2.19 19.75 2.89
N LYS A 19 1.59 20.90 2.60
CA LYS A 19 1.36 21.95 3.63
C LYS A 19 0.15 21.64 4.50
N ASN A 20 -0.86 20.96 3.95
CA ASN A 20 -2.15 20.75 4.62
C ASN A 20 -2.77 19.36 4.41
N GLU A 21 -2.03 18.43 3.78
CA GLU A 21 -2.53 17.09 3.50
C GLU A 21 -1.58 16.01 4.01
N PHE A 22 -2.14 14.89 4.46
CA PHE A 22 -1.43 13.63 4.66
C PHE A 22 -1.41 12.83 3.35
N LEU A 23 -0.29 12.17 3.08
CA LEU A 23 -0.16 11.18 2.02
C LEU A 23 -0.06 9.78 2.64
N VAL A 24 -1.05 8.94 2.40
CA VAL A 24 -1.07 7.55 2.87
C VAL A 24 -1.01 6.62 1.68
N GLN A 25 0.08 5.89 1.52
CA GLN A 25 0.23 4.85 0.50
C GLN A 25 -0.18 3.51 1.11
N VAL A 26 -1.14 2.83 0.49
CA VAL A 26 -1.87 1.68 1.06
C VAL A 26 -1.17 0.32 0.90
N GLY A 27 0.16 0.27 0.88
CA GLY A 27 0.93 -0.97 0.73
C GLY A 27 1.17 -1.41 -0.72
N ASP A 28 1.86 -2.54 -0.89
CA ASP A 28 2.26 -3.08 -2.19
C ASP A 28 3.01 -2.05 -3.06
N LEU A 29 4.02 -1.44 -2.48
CA LEU A 29 4.90 -0.51 -3.17
C LEU A 29 5.82 -1.24 -4.15
N ILE A 30 6.24 -2.45 -3.78
CA ILE A 30 7.22 -3.28 -4.49
C ILE A 30 6.57 -4.37 -5.35
N SER A 31 7.40 -5.09 -6.09
CA SER A 31 7.04 -6.25 -6.94
C SER A 31 6.26 -5.89 -8.22
N LYS A 32 6.04 -6.87 -9.06
CA LYS A 32 5.26 -6.88 -10.31
C LYS A 32 5.75 -5.89 -11.37
N GLY A 33 5.70 -4.60 -11.14
CA GLY A 33 6.15 -3.56 -12.08
C GLY A 33 7.67 -3.42 -12.15
N PRO A 34 8.18 -2.59 -13.10
CA PRO A 34 9.59 -2.61 -13.50
C PRO A 34 10.54 -1.82 -12.59
N HIS A 35 10.04 -0.94 -11.71
CA HIS A 35 10.86 0.04 -10.99
C HIS A 35 10.67 0.01 -9.47
N THR A 36 10.73 -1.18 -8.87
CA THR A 36 10.61 -1.40 -7.42
C THR A 36 11.60 -0.54 -6.63
N ALA A 37 12.87 -0.54 -7.03
CA ALA A 37 13.92 0.24 -6.36
C ALA A 37 13.65 1.75 -6.39
N LYS A 38 13.20 2.27 -7.53
CA LYS A 38 12.84 3.69 -7.66
C LYS A 38 11.65 4.05 -6.78
N CYS A 39 10.63 3.19 -6.69
CA CYS A 39 9.49 3.38 -5.79
C CYS A 39 9.93 3.48 -4.33
N VAL A 40 10.78 2.56 -3.86
CA VAL A 40 11.30 2.55 -2.49
C VAL A 40 12.16 3.79 -2.23
N LYS A 41 13.08 4.16 -3.15
CA LYS A 41 13.88 5.38 -3.01
C LYS A 41 13.00 6.63 -2.91
N TYR A 42 11.96 6.73 -3.73
CA TYR A 42 11.04 7.85 -3.75
C TYR A 42 10.21 7.94 -2.46
N ALA A 43 9.60 6.83 -2.01
CA ALA A 43 8.84 6.77 -0.77
C ALA A 43 9.70 7.17 0.44
N LYS A 44 10.93 6.62 0.54
CA LYS A 44 11.89 7.01 1.60
C LYS A 44 12.27 8.49 1.55
N LYS A 45 12.47 9.05 0.35
CA LYS A 45 12.74 10.48 0.16
C LYS A 45 11.57 11.33 0.64
N LEU A 46 10.33 10.96 0.31
CA LEU A 46 9.13 11.65 0.78
C LEU A 46 9.00 11.59 2.31
N GLN A 47 9.13 10.41 2.91
CA GLN A 47 9.08 10.26 4.38
C GLN A 47 10.18 11.06 5.08
N LYS A 48 11.41 11.11 4.53
CA LYS A 48 12.48 11.91 5.10
C LYS A 48 12.18 13.40 5.01
N LYS A 49 11.60 13.86 3.90
CA LYS A 49 11.29 15.28 3.70
C LYS A 49 10.04 15.72 4.48
N TYR A 50 9.08 14.83 4.65
CA TYR A 50 7.79 15.11 5.27
C TYR A 50 7.42 14.00 6.29
N PRO A 51 8.17 13.92 7.41
CA PRO A 51 8.09 12.78 8.34
C PRO A 51 6.74 12.65 9.05
N PHE A 52 5.98 13.73 9.17
CA PHE A 52 4.68 13.74 9.84
C PHE A 52 3.50 13.74 8.87
N GLN A 53 3.73 13.83 7.56
CA GLN A 53 2.68 13.89 6.53
C GLN A 53 2.66 12.66 5.61
N VAL A 54 3.76 11.89 5.53
CA VAL A 54 3.87 10.77 4.60
C VAL A 54 3.91 9.43 5.33
N PHE A 55 2.92 8.61 5.07
CA PHE A 55 2.77 7.28 5.64
C PHE A 55 2.76 6.24 4.52
N ILE A 56 3.65 5.26 4.61
CA ILE A 56 3.72 4.12 3.70
C ILE A 56 3.32 2.89 4.50
N LEU A 57 2.25 2.24 4.10
CA LEU A 57 1.77 1.04 4.78
C LEU A 57 2.42 -0.21 4.20
N LYS A 58 2.43 -1.28 5.02
CA LYS A 58 2.86 -2.59 4.59
C LYS A 58 1.75 -3.30 3.83
N GLY A 59 2.06 -3.81 2.64
CA GLY A 59 1.21 -4.73 1.90
C GLY A 59 1.72 -6.17 1.98
N ASN A 60 1.00 -7.09 1.37
CA ASN A 60 1.38 -8.50 1.36
C ASN A 60 2.63 -8.76 0.52
N HIS A 61 2.97 -7.91 -0.46
CA HIS A 61 4.20 -8.06 -1.23
C HIS A 61 5.44 -7.63 -0.45
N GLU A 62 5.35 -6.66 0.44
CA GLU A 62 6.41 -6.34 1.40
C GLU A 62 6.63 -7.51 2.36
N ASP A 63 5.57 -8.11 2.89
CA ASP A 63 5.64 -9.29 3.76
C ASP A 63 6.24 -10.50 3.03
N LEU A 64 5.79 -10.79 1.83
CA LEU A 64 6.32 -11.86 0.97
C LEU A 64 7.83 -11.68 0.69
N TYR A 65 8.24 -10.43 0.42
CA TYR A 65 9.65 -10.12 0.22
C TYR A 65 10.47 -10.41 1.49
N LEU A 66 10.02 -9.95 2.64
CA LEU A 66 10.69 -10.19 3.92
C LEU A 66 10.77 -11.68 4.27
N LYS A 67 9.77 -12.46 3.91
CA LYS A 67 9.74 -13.90 4.15
C LYS A 67 10.76 -14.68 3.31
N TYR A 68 11.02 -14.23 2.08
CA TYR A 68 11.83 -14.98 1.11
C TYR A 68 13.08 -14.24 0.59
N HIS A 69 13.45 -13.09 1.17
CA HIS A 69 14.59 -12.30 0.66
C HIS A 69 15.93 -13.02 0.73
N ASP A 70 16.11 -13.97 1.66
CA ASP A 70 17.29 -14.84 1.76
C ASP A 70 17.20 -16.08 0.87
N THR A 71 16.00 -16.44 0.41
CA THR A 71 15.75 -17.56 -0.50
C THR A 71 14.94 -17.11 -1.72
N PRO A 72 15.42 -16.12 -2.51
CA PRO A 72 14.59 -15.42 -3.51
C PRO A 72 14.10 -16.33 -4.63
N LYS A 73 14.81 -17.43 -4.93
CA LYS A 73 14.39 -18.42 -5.95
C LYS A 73 13.04 -19.07 -5.65
N LYS A 74 12.56 -19.04 -4.39
CA LYS A 74 11.23 -19.55 -4.00
C LYS A 74 10.09 -18.66 -4.45
N SER A 75 10.35 -17.42 -4.88
CA SER A 75 9.34 -16.49 -5.36
C SER A 75 9.90 -15.58 -6.45
N GLN A 76 9.35 -15.70 -7.66
CA GLN A 76 9.79 -14.90 -8.81
C GLN A 76 9.65 -13.39 -8.55
N SER A 77 8.62 -12.95 -7.84
CA SER A 77 8.41 -11.53 -7.52
C SER A 77 9.43 -11.00 -6.53
N VAL A 78 9.86 -11.84 -5.56
CA VAL A 78 10.91 -11.53 -4.61
C VAL A 78 12.27 -11.44 -5.32
N ASP A 79 12.59 -12.43 -6.16
CA ASP A 79 13.83 -12.45 -6.92
C ASP A 79 13.95 -11.22 -7.83
N ARG A 80 12.88 -10.87 -8.54
CA ARG A 80 12.83 -9.66 -9.38
C ARG A 80 13.06 -8.39 -8.56
N SER A 81 12.39 -8.24 -7.44
CA SER A 81 12.54 -7.07 -6.56
C SER A 81 13.96 -6.97 -6.00
N ARG A 82 14.53 -8.08 -5.55
CA ARG A 82 15.89 -8.14 -5.03
C ARG A 82 16.92 -7.77 -6.09
N LYS A 83 16.79 -8.29 -7.32
CA LYS A 83 17.63 -7.94 -8.46
C LYS A 83 17.55 -6.45 -8.80
N ASP A 84 16.36 -5.87 -8.73
CA ASP A 84 16.15 -4.44 -8.99
C ASP A 84 16.82 -3.58 -7.91
N PHE A 85 16.72 -3.97 -6.63
CA PHE A 85 17.46 -3.30 -5.55
C PHE A 85 18.96 -3.33 -5.74
N ILE A 86 19.52 -4.49 -6.11
CA ILE A 86 20.98 -4.65 -6.38
C ILE A 86 21.39 -3.77 -7.56
N ARG A 87 20.65 -3.81 -8.68
CA ARG A 87 20.93 -3.01 -9.89
C ARG A 87 20.96 -1.50 -9.60
N HIS A 88 20.26 -1.07 -8.56
CA HIS A 88 20.20 0.34 -8.16
C HIS A 88 21.08 0.64 -6.93
N ASP A 89 22.09 -0.22 -6.62
CA ASP A 89 23.05 -0.06 -5.53
C ASP A 89 22.40 0.18 -4.16
N MET A 90 21.24 -0.46 -3.91
CA MET A 90 20.58 -0.35 -2.63
C MET A 90 21.15 -1.34 -1.62
N ASN A 91 21.48 -0.86 -0.43
CA ASN A 91 21.86 -1.72 0.68
C ASN A 91 20.65 -2.56 1.13
N LEU A 92 20.67 -3.87 0.83
CA LEU A 92 19.56 -4.79 1.10
C LEU A 92 19.19 -4.83 2.59
N LYS A 93 20.18 -4.80 3.50
CA LYS A 93 19.92 -4.78 4.94
C LYS A 93 19.10 -3.54 5.34
N LYS A 94 19.45 -2.36 4.81
CA LYS A 94 18.70 -1.13 5.06
C LYS A 94 17.30 -1.14 4.41
N VAL A 95 17.16 -1.81 3.25
CA VAL A 95 15.85 -2.01 2.62
C VAL A 95 14.97 -2.91 3.48
N ASN A 96 15.50 -4.07 3.90
CA ASN A 96 14.78 -5.03 4.73
C ASN A 96 14.32 -4.39 6.05
N MET A 97 15.22 -3.67 6.75
CA MET A 97 14.86 -2.96 7.99
C MET A 97 13.74 -1.93 7.75
N TRP A 98 13.79 -1.19 6.65
CA TRP A 98 12.73 -0.22 6.34
C TRP A 98 11.41 -0.90 6.04
N LEU A 99 11.37 -1.95 5.20
CA LEU A 99 10.17 -2.73 4.90
C LEU A 99 9.60 -3.41 6.15
N GLN A 100 10.45 -3.88 7.05
CA GLN A 100 10.06 -4.52 8.31
C GLN A 100 9.31 -3.56 9.24
N ASN A 101 9.73 -2.29 9.25
CA ASN A 101 9.17 -1.25 10.12
C ASN A 101 7.96 -0.51 9.51
N LEU A 102 7.49 -0.87 8.31
CA LEU A 102 6.29 -0.27 7.75
C LEU A 102 5.06 -0.61 8.60
N PRO A 103 4.21 0.38 8.94
CA PRO A 103 3.00 0.14 9.71
C PRO A 103 1.95 -0.62 8.89
N TYR A 104 1.05 -1.32 9.59
CA TYR A 104 -0.07 -2.05 8.98
C TYR A 104 -1.31 -1.18 8.77
N LYS A 105 -1.39 -0.04 9.45
CA LYS A 105 -2.52 0.88 9.39
C LYS A 105 -2.09 2.33 9.57
N TRP A 106 -2.93 3.22 9.08
CA TRP A 106 -3.03 4.62 9.46
C TRP A 106 -4.48 4.90 9.87
N GLU A 107 -4.71 5.66 10.93
CA GLU A 107 -6.03 5.76 11.54
C GLU A 107 -6.29 7.15 12.13
N THR A 108 -7.55 7.61 11.99
CA THR A 108 -8.13 8.74 12.69
C THR A 108 -9.35 8.28 13.49
N PRO A 109 -10.02 9.15 14.25
CA PRO A 109 -11.33 8.82 14.83
C PRO A 109 -12.38 8.39 13.78
N TYR A 110 -12.27 8.88 12.55
CA TYR A 110 -13.29 8.73 11.50
C TYR A 110 -12.95 7.70 10.43
N MET A 111 -11.67 7.41 10.22
CA MET A 111 -11.25 6.51 9.15
C MET A 111 -10.12 5.58 9.56
N LEU A 112 -10.07 4.43 8.90
CA LEU A 112 -9.00 3.43 8.98
C LEU A 112 -8.49 3.11 7.58
N ILE A 113 -7.19 3.29 7.37
CA ILE A 113 -6.52 2.92 6.12
C ILE A 113 -5.62 1.72 6.37
N THR A 114 -5.81 0.66 5.59
CA THR A 114 -5.02 -0.57 5.64
C THR A 114 -4.75 -1.08 4.24
N HIS A 115 -3.94 -2.13 4.09
CA HIS A 115 -3.70 -2.70 2.76
C HIS A 115 -4.91 -3.46 2.20
N ALA A 116 -5.57 -4.31 3.02
CA ALA A 116 -6.60 -5.23 2.54
C ALA A 116 -7.94 -5.16 3.31
N GLY A 117 -8.14 -4.13 4.14
CA GLY A 117 -9.38 -3.94 4.93
C GLY A 117 -9.53 -4.91 6.10
N ILE A 118 -10.57 -4.71 6.91
CA ILE A 118 -10.88 -5.54 8.07
C ILE A 118 -11.86 -6.64 7.68
N SER A 119 -11.42 -7.88 7.70
CA SER A 119 -12.26 -9.05 7.42
C SER A 119 -13.40 -9.19 8.41
N GLU A 120 -14.58 -9.55 7.90
CA GLU A 120 -15.77 -9.84 8.69
C GLU A 120 -15.55 -11.02 9.66
N SER A 121 -14.77 -12.02 9.24
CA SER A 121 -14.63 -13.29 9.95
C SER A 121 -13.43 -13.38 10.90
N VAL A 122 -12.63 -12.30 11.06
CA VAL A 122 -11.36 -12.34 11.80
C VAL A 122 -11.44 -11.56 13.11
N LYS A 123 -11.15 -12.23 14.23
CA LYS A 123 -11.12 -11.58 15.56
C LYS A 123 -9.88 -10.67 15.73
N ASN A 124 -8.70 -11.14 15.27
CA ASN A 124 -7.46 -10.36 15.32
C ASN A 124 -6.96 -10.04 13.91
N PRO A 125 -7.44 -8.92 13.29
CA PRO A 125 -7.11 -8.57 11.93
C PRO A 125 -5.66 -8.09 11.74
N TYR A 126 -4.99 -7.67 12.81
CA TYR A 126 -3.63 -7.15 12.77
C TYR A 126 -2.55 -8.21 12.96
N SER A 127 -2.92 -9.47 13.14
CA SER A 127 -1.96 -10.57 13.15
C SER A 127 -1.36 -10.75 11.75
N TYR A 128 -0.04 -10.59 11.64
CA TYR A 128 0.69 -10.71 10.36
C TYR A 128 0.71 -12.14 9.81
N THR A 129 0.49 -13.15 10.66
CA THR A 129 0.40 -14.55 10.24
C THR A 129 -1.00 -14.96 9.77
N ASN A 130 -2.00 -14.10 9.97
CA ASN A 130 -3.37 -14.41 9.64
C ASN A 130 -3.61 -14.24 8.12
N PRO A 131 -3.99 -15.31 7.37
CA PRO A 131 -4.26 -15.22 5.94
C PRO A 131 -5.47 -14.34 5.59
N ARG A 132 -6.25 -13.92 6.58
CA ARG A 132 -7.35 -12.95 6.44
C ARG A 132 -7.09 -11.66 7.23
N GLY A 133 -5.85 -11.41 7.61
CA GLY A 133 -5.44 -10.16 8.26
C GLY A 133 -5.41 -8.98 7.28
N VAL A 134 -5.16 -7.80 7.81
CA VAL A 134 -5.23 -6.50 7.08
C VAL A 134 -4.30 -6.36 5.87
N ILE A 135 -3.38 -7.29 5.65
CA ILE A 135 -2.51 -7.31 4.46
C ILE A 135 -2.80 -8.45 3.50
N HIS A 136 -3.69 -9.39 3.86
CA HIS A 136 -3.96 -10.59 3.07
C HIS A 136 -5.44 -10.83 2.77
N ASN A 137 -6.35 -10.08 3.42
CA ASN A 137 -7.79 -10.33 3.34
C ASN A 137 -8.30 -10.28 1.88
N ARG A 138 -9.09 -11.28 1.50
CA ARG A 138 -9.81 -11.36 0.23
C ARG A 138 -11.29 -11.71 0.40
N SER A 139 -11.77 -11.69 1.65
CA SER A 139 -13.17 -11.93 2.00
C SER A 139 -13.91 -10.63 2.26
N SER A 140 -15.21 -10.73 2.50
CA SER A 140 -16.07 -9.61 2.86
C SER A 140 -15.52 -8.81 4.04
N LEU A 141 -15.74 -7.51 4.01
CA LEU A 141 -15.29 -6.58 5.03
C LEU A 141 -16.38 -6.34 6.06
N ARG A 142 -15.96 -6.22 7.31
CA ARG A 142 -16.82 -5.81 8.41
C ARG A 142 -16.95 -4.29 8.46
N ASN A 143 -18.17 -3.79 8.66
CA ASN A 143 -18.36 -2.39 9.06
C ASN A 143 -17.81 -2.19 10.47
N ILE A 144 -16.91 -1.25 10.64
CA ILE A 144 -16.22 -0.95 11.90
C ILE A 144 -16.65 0.39 12.51
N GLY A 145 -17.72 1.00 11.98
CA GLY A 145 -18.17 2.32 12.40
C GLY A 145 -17.29 3.48 11.92
N LYS A 146 -16.26 3.20 11.12
CA LYS A 146 -15.37 4.17 10.48
C LYS A 146 -15.32 3.90 8.99
N ILE A 147 -14.96 4.90 8.20
CA ILE A 147 -14.64 4.72 6.79
C ILE A 147 -13.37 3.89 6.68
N GLN A 148 -13.39 2.85 5.88
CA GLN A 148 -12.20 2.10 5.52
C GLN A 148 -11.70 2.49 4.13
N VAL A 149 -10.39 2.60 3.94
CA VAL A 149 -9.74 2.73 2.62
C VAL A 149 -8.69 1.64 2.47
N PHE A 150 -8.74 0.91 1.38
CA PHE A 150 -7.86 -0.22 1.14
C PHE A 150 -7.57 -0.43 -0.36
N GLY A 151 -6.57 -1.27 -0.67
CA GLY A 151 -6.22 -1.72 -2.01
C GLY A 151 -6.30 -3.24 -2.15
N HIS A 152 -5.21 -3.89 -2.62
CA HIS A 152 -5.01 -5.35 -2.65
C HIS A 152 -5.89 -6.12 -3.64
N MET A 153 -7.17 -5.76 -3.78
CA MET A 153 -8.11 -6.42 -4.67
C MET A 153 -8.42 -5.53 -5.87
N ILE A 154 -7.83 -5.89 -7.01
CA ILE A 154 -8.02 -5.12 -8.25
C ILE A 154 -9.49 -5.17 -8.66
N GLN A 155 -10.12 -4.01 -8.79
CA GLN A 155 -11.46 -3.90 -9.30
C GLN A 155 -11.49 -4.18 -10.81
N GLY A 156 -12.35 -5.11 -11.23
CA GLY A 156 -12.38 -5.60 -12.60
C GLY A 156 -12.64 -4.52 -13.65
N ASN A 157 -13.46 -3.53 -13.31
CA ASN A 157 -13.80 -2.40 -14.16
C ASN A 157 -12.72 -1.29 -14.21
N GLY A 158 -11.64 -1.40 -13.40
CA GLY A 158 -10.59 -0.38 -13.29
C GLY A 158 -11.05 0.96 -12.67
N LYS A 159 -12.15 0.94 -11.91
CA LYS A 159 -12.66 2.08 -11.14
C LYS A 159 -12.53 1.78 -9.65
N VAL A 160 -12.56 2.83 -8.84
CA VAL A 160 -12.72 2.67 -7.38
C VAL A 160 -14.10 2.08 -7.08
N ASP A 161 -14.19 1.33 -6.00
CA ASP A 161 -15.43 0.70 -5.57
C ASP A 161 -15.72 1.08 -4.11
N TYR A 162 -16.98 1.40 -3.84
CA TYR A 162 -17.46 1.72 -2.49
C TYR A 162 -18.50 0.71 -2.04
N SER A 163 -18.22 0.06 -0.93
CA SER A 163 -19.17 -0.82 -0.26
C SER A 163 -19.90 -0.07 0.86
N GLU A 164 -21.20 0.18 0.67
CA GLU A 164 -22.05 0.79 1.71
C GLU A 164 -22.14 -0.11 2.95
N LEU A 165 -22.25 -1.42 2.76
CA LEU A 165 -22.36 -2.40 3.86
C LEU A 165 -21.14 -2.36 4.78
N ALA A 166 -19.95 -2.27 4.21
CA ALA A 166 -18.71 -2.23 4.96
C ALA A 166 -18.23 -0.82 5.29
N ASN A 167 -18.85 0.22 4.73
CA ASN A 167 -18.38 1.60 4.73
C ASN A 167 -16.91 1.67 4.29
N ALA A 168 -16.61 1.16 3.07
CA ALA A 168 -15.25 0.91 2.65
C ALA A 168 -15.00 1.24 1.17
N TRP A 169 -13.89 1.96 0.90
CA TRP A 169 -13.39 2.27 -0.43
C TRP A 169 -12.27 1.33 -0.84
N CYS A 170 -12.44 0.62 -1.96
CA CYS A 170 -11.36 -0.10 -2.63
C CYS A 170 -10.75 0.76 -3.74
N ILE A 171 -9.48 1.13 -3.61
CA ILE A 171 -8.78 2.03 -4.55
C ILE A 171 -7.76 1.32 -5.44
N ASP A 172 -7.72 -0.03 -5.46
CA ASP A 172 -6.81 -0.76 -6.36
C ASP A 172 -7.42 -0.88 -7.76
N THR A 173 -6.98 -0.02 -8.63
CA THR A 173 -7.42 0.05 -10.04
C THR A 173 -6.45 -0.61 -11.00
N GLY A 174 -5.48 -1.39 -10.52
CA GLY A 174 -4.62 -2.26 -11.34
C GLY A 174 -3.48 -1.55 -12.07
N ALA A 175 -2.80 -0.61 -11.43
CA ALA A 175 -1.70 0.16 -12.04
C ALA A 175 -0.64 -0.72 -12.74
N TRP A 176 -0.22 -1.82 -12.11
CA TRP A 176 0.81 -2.71 -12.67
C TRP A 176 0.34 -3.53 -13.88
N LEU A 177 -0.97 -3.59 -14.13
CA LEU A 177 -1.59 -4.20 -15.31
C LEU A 177 -1.72 -3.22 -16.49
N GLY A 178 -1.08 -2.05 -16.41
CA GLY A 178 -1.22 -1.00 -17.42
C GLY A 178 -2.52 -0.21 -17.33
N LYS A 179 -3.29 -0.41 -16.24
CA LYS A 179 -4.49 0.37 -15.94
C LYS A 179 -4.13 1.67 -15.19
N LYS A 180 -5.01 2.16 -14.33
CA LYS A 180 -4.81 3.42 -13.58
C LYS A 180 -4.15 3.17 -12.22
N LEU A 181 -3.42 4.17 -11.73
CA LEU A 181 -3.12 4.32 -10.31
C LEU A 181 -4.05 5.40 -9.76
N THR A 182 -4.80 5.05 -8.73
CA THR A 182 -5.82 5.94 -8.17
C THR A 182 -5.39 6.42 -6.78
N ALA A 183 -5.64 7.68 -6.50
CA ALA A 183 -5.69 8.26 -5.17
C ALA A 183 -7.12 8.70 -4.87
N LEU A 184 -7.49 8.68 -3.60
CA LEU A 184 -8.74 9.20 -3.08
C LEU A 184 -8.41 10.35 -2.13
N ARG A 185 -8.96 11.53 -2.39
CA ARG A 185 -8.81 12.68 -1.49
C ARG A 185 -10.00 12.74 -0.55
N LEU A 186 -9.74 12.73 0.74
CA LEU A 186 -10.76 12.74 1.80
C LEU A 186 -10.56 13.93 2.71
N SER A 187 -11.66 14.48 3.25
CA SER A 187 -11.61 15.37 4.41
C SER A 187 -11.10 14.62 5.64
N TYR A 188 -10.80 15.33 6.72
CA TYR A 188 -10.39 14.69 7.98
C TYR A 188 -11.49 13.77 8.55
N GLU A 189 -12.76 14.11 8.33
CA GLU A 189 -13.95 13.33 8.74
C GLU A 189 -14.27 12.17 7.78
N GLY A 190 -13.57 12.09 6.63
CA GLY A 190 -13.72 11.01 5.66
C GLY A 190 -14.65 11.31 4.49
N SER A 191 -15.15 12.53 4.33
CA SER A 191 -15.92 12.91 3.14
C SER A 191 -15.03 12.91 1.90
N VAL A 192 -15.52 12.32 0.81
CA VAL A 192 -14.79 12.32 -0.48
C VAL A 192 -14.78 13.72 -1.06
N LEU A 193 -13.58 14.22 -1.36
CA LEU A 193 -13.35 15.53 -1.99
C LEU A 193 -13.01 15.37 -3.47
N GLU A 194 -12.23 14.32 -3.82
CA GLU A 194 -11.79 14.00 -5.18
C GLU A 194 -11.38 12.52 -5.29
#